data_2289a96adc5912542af2c7c09e277402
#
_entry.id   2289a96adc5912542af2c7c09e277402
#
_cell.length_a   1.000
_cell.length_b   1.000
_cell.length_c   1.000
_cell.angle_alpha   90.00
_cell.angle_beta   90.00
_cell.angle_gamma   90.00
#
_symmetry.space_group_name_H-M   'P 1'
#
loop_
_entity.id
_entity.type
_entity.pdbx_description
1 polymer ?
#
loop_
_entity_poly.entity_id
_entity_poly.type
_entity_poly.pdbx_seq_one_letter_code
_entity_poly.pdbx_strand_id
1 'polypeptide(L)'
;MEDTGANYQLSEGLSPLARHKKDFTIVQGCSNNYSNEAHWGSTFWLTGANRYSVPGQNMANSISADQVVAEQLGQQTRFTSIQLDSSDGGSSGHGPGLS
;
A
#
# COMPACT_ATOMS: atom_id res chain seq x y z
N MET A 1 15.72 2.48 12.99
CA MET A 1 14.97 2.35 14.27
C MET A 1 15.67 1.26 15.04
N GLU A 2 16.22 1.59 16.19
CA GLU A 2 17.03 0.64 16.98
C GLU A 2 16.19 -0.15 18.00
N ASP A 3 15.02 0.36 18.32
CA ASP A 3 14.12 -0.25 19.30
C ASP A 3 13.11 -1.19 18.66
N THR A 4 12.88 -2.31 19.30
CA THR A 4 11.88 -3.32 18.91
C THR A 4 10.88 -3.57 20.03
N GLY A 5 9.74 -4.20 19.70
CA GLY A 5 8.69 -4.48 20.66
C GLY A 5 7.83 -3.26 20.99
N ALA A 6 6.97 -3.36 21.99
CA ALA A 6 5.94 -2.36 22.29
C ALA A 6 6.48 -0.97 22.69
N ASN A 7 7.70 -0.90 23.15
CA ASN A 7 8.31 0.35 23.66
C ASN A 7 9.15 1.11 22.61
N TYR A 8 9.05 0.72 21.32
CA TYR A 8 9.77 1.39 20.25
C TYR A 8 9.49 2.91 20.21
N GLN A 9 10.48 3.69 19.76
CA GLN A 9 10.32 5.12 19.53
C GLN A 9 9.86 5.38 18.09
N LEU A 10 8.88 6.26 17.92
CA LEU A 10 8.48 6.70 16.59
C LEU A 10 9.58 7.55 15.96
N SER A 11 9.85 7.33 14.69
CA SER A 11 10.70 8.23 13.90
C SER A 11 10.04 9.59 13.75
N GLU A 12 10.82 10.62 13.41
CA GLU A 12 10.33 11.97 13.17
C GLU A 12 9.18 11.98 12.14
N GLY A 13 9.32 11.24 11.04
CA GLY A 13 8.29 11.16 9.99
C GLY A 13 6.98 10.52 10.46
N LEU A 14 7.01 9.70 11.51
CA LEU A 14 5.82 9.07 12.09
C LEU A 14 5.30 9.79 13.34
N SER A 15 5.96 10.84 13.78
CA SER A 15 5.58 11.59 14.98
C SER A 15 4.14 12.14 14.95
N PRO A 16 3.55 12.55 13.81
CA PRO A 16 2.15 12.95 13.73
C PRO A 16 1.17 11.85 14.13
N LEU A 17 1.58 10.59 14.04
CA LEU A 17 0.77 9.42 14.40
C LEU A 17 0.93 8.99 15.87
N ALA A 18 1.65 9.76 16.69
CA ALA A 18 1.97 9.37 18.07
C ALA A 18 0.72 9.01 18.91
N ARG A 19 -0.39 9.73 18.74
CA ARG A 19 -1.67 9.45 19.42
C ARG A 19 -2.27 8.08 19.08
N HIS A 20 -1.90 7.55 17.91
CA HIS A 20 -2.37 6.26 17.39
C HIS A 20 -1.33 5.14 17.52
N LYS A 21 -0.23 5.37 18.23
CA LYS A 21 0.87 4.38 18.35
C LYS A 21 0.41 2.99 18.77
N LYS A 22 -0.63 2.89 19.57
CA LYS A 22 -1.21 1.61 20.03
C LYS A 22 -2.12 0.94 19.00
N ASP A 23 -2.52 1.68 17.96
CA ASP A 23 -3.52 1.22 16.99
C ASP A 23 -2.85 0.66 15.71
N PHE A 24 -1.51 0.70 15.61
CA PHE A 24 -0.78 0.18 14.46
C PHE A 24 0.52 -0.52 14.87
N THR A 25 1.00 -1.37 13.99
CA THR A 25 2.28 -2.07 14.13
C THR A 25 3.20 -1.72 12.98
N ILE A 26 4.47 -1.44 13.29
CA ILE A 26 5.51 -1.23 12.28
C ILE A 26 6.27 -2.54 12.08
N VAL A 27 6.24 -3.07 10.86
CA VAL A 27 6.99 -4.25 10.48
C VAL A 27 8.17 -3.82 9.60
N GLN A 28 9.38 -4.17 10.00
CA GLN A 28 10.61 -3.84 9.28
C GLN A 28 11.21 -5.07 8.61
N GLY A 29 12.03 -4.86 7.58
CA GLY A 29 12.74 -5.93 6.90
C GLY A 29 11.88 -6.79 5.98
N CYS A 30 10.64 -6.38 5.72
CA CYS A 30 9.79 -7.04 4.74
C CYS A 30 10.02 -6.48 3.34
N SER A 31 10.01 -7.36 2.35
CA SER A 31 10.05 -7.00 0.94
C SER A 31 9.05 -7.85 0.15
N ASN A 32 8.55 -7.30 -0.93
CA ASN A 32 7.77 -8.06 -1.90
C ASN A 32 8.72 -8.69 -2.94
N ASN A 33 8.63 -9.98 -3.17
CA ASN A 33 9.54 -10.73 -4.02
C ASN A 33 9.65 -10.21 -5.46
N TYR A 34 8.64 -9.54 -5.96
CA TYR A 34 8.57 -9.08 -7.35
C TYR A 34 8.74 -7.58 -7.50
N SER A 35 9.13 -6.89 -6.43
CA SER A 35 9.32 -5.45 -6.40
C SER A 35 10.80 -5.08 -6.50
N ASN A 36 11.44 -5.44 -7.62
CA ASN A 36 12.89 -5.25 -7.82
C ASN A 36 13.23 -3.92 -8.49
N GLU A 37 12.22 -3.16 -8.91
CA GLU A 37 12.41 -1.93 -9.68
C GLU A 37 11.44 -0.86 -9.16
N ALA A 38 11.96 0.34 -8.91
CA ALA A 38 11.27 1.39 -8.18
C ALA A 38 9.96 1.84 -8.83
N HIS A 39 9.95 2.05 -10.15
CA HIS A 39 8.76 2.51 -10.87
C HIS A 39 7.63 1.49 -10.90
N TRP A 40 7.99 0.22 -10.94
CA TRP A 40 7.03 -0.88 -11.00
C TRP A 40 6.64 -1.40 -9.61
N GLY A 41 7.48 -1.14 -8.60
CA GLY A 41 7.27 -1.59 -7.23
C GLY A 41 5.96 -1.11 -6.63
N SER A 42 5.52 0.09 -6.99
CA SER A 42 4.26 0.67 -6.51
C SER A 42 3.03 -0.20 -6.81
N THR A 43 3.04 -0.95 -7.90
CA THR A 43 1.92 -1.84 -8.27
C THR A 43 1.82 -3.09 -7.40
N PHE A 44 2.88 -3.44 -6.65
CA PHE A 44 2.91 -4.62 -5.80
C PHE A 44 2.59 -4.35 -4.33
N TRP A 45 2.76 -3.13 -3.86
CA TRP A 45 2.76 -2.83 -2.43
C TRP A 45 1.47 -3.22 -1.73
N LEU A 46 0.36 -2.87 -2.30
CA LEU A 46 -0.94 -3.14 -1.69
C LEU A 46 -1.64 -4.37 -2.28
N THR A 47 -1.21 -4.82 -3.44
CA THR A 47 -1.83 -5.96 -4.14
C THR A 47 -1.10 -7.27 -3.93
N GLY A 48 0.22 -7.24 -3.72
CA GLY A 48 1.07 -8.44 -3.71
C GLY A 48 1.14 -9.18 -5.04
N ALA A 49 0.54 -8.66 -6.10
CA ALA A 49 0.41 -9.34 -7.38
C ALA A 49 1.73 -9.37 -8.16
N ASN A 50 2.09 -10.53 -8.68
CA ASN A 50 3.21 -10.65 -9.61
C ASN A 50 2.80 -10.23 -11.02
N ARG A 51 3.04 -8.97 -11.37
CA ARG A 51 2.73 -8.45 -12.71
C ARG A 51 3.48 -9.12 -13.85
N TYR A 52 4.57 -9.81 -13.57
CA TYR A 52 5.40 -10.52 -14.56
C TYR A 52 5.08 -12.01 -14.64
N SER A 53 4.02 -12.48 -13.98
CA SER A 53 3.68 -13.90 -13.90
C SER A 53 3.41 -14.54 -15.26
N VAL A 54 3.03 -13.75 -16.27
CA VAL A 54 2.77 -14.23 -17.63
C VAL A 54 3.58 -13.42 -18.64
N PRO A 55 4.71 -13.96 -19.12
CA PRO A 55 5.53 -13.30 -20.13
C PRO A 55 4.74 -12.96 -21.39
N GLY A 56 4.88 -11.72 -21.89
CA GLY A 56 4.24 -11.27 -23.13
C GLY A 56 2.77 -10.89 -23.04
N GLN A 57 2.16 -11.00 -21.86
CA GLN A 57 0.81 -10.50 -21.63
C GLN A 57 0.81 -9.11 -20.98
N ASN A 58 -0.31 -8.39 -21.13
CA ASN A 58 -0.55 -7.14 -20.44
C ASN A 58 -0.48 -7.37 -18.92
N MET A 59 -0.02 -6.35 -18.21
CA MET A 59 0.06 -6.41 -16.76
C MET A 59 -1.25 -6.87 -16.13
N ALA A 60 -1.17 -7.95 -15.37
CA ALA A 60 -2.23 -8.35 -14.47
C ALA A 60 -1.98 -7.72 -13.10
N ASN A 61 -2.93 -6.95 -12.61
CA ASN A 61 -2.96 -6.47 -11.24
C ASN A 61 -4.18 -7.08 -10.54
N SER A 62 -4.19 -7.04 -9.22
CA SER A 62 -5.31 -7.52 -8.42
C SER A 62 -5.85 -6.40 -7.54
N ILE A 63 -6.95 -6.66 -6.87
CA ILE A 63 -7.50 -5.74 -5.89
C ILE A 63 -6.48 -5.48 -4.77
N SER A 64 -6.36 -4.23 -4.35
CA SER A 64 -5.47 -3.85 -3.27
C SER A 64 -6.05 -4.21 -1.88
N ALA A 65 -5.18 -4.40 -0.91
CA ALA A 65 -5.57 -4.78 0.45
C ALA A 65 -6.52 -3.76 1.10
N ASP A 66 -6.30 -2.46 0.86
CA ASP A 66 -7.18 -1.40 1.35
C ASP A 66 -8.58 -1.45 0.74
N GLN A 67 -8.71 -1.82 -0.53
CA GLN A 67 -10.01 -2.00 -1.17
C GLN A 67 -10.75 -3.25 -0.65
N VAL A 68 -10.02 -4.33 -0.35
CA VAL A 68 -10.62 -5.49 0.33
C VAL A 68 -11.17 -5.10 1.71
N VAL A 69 -10.43 -4.29 2.45
CA VAL A 69 -10.90 -3.75 3.74
C VAL A 69 -12.12 -2.83 3.53
N ALA A 70 -12.10 -1.99 2.50
CA ALA A 70 -13.21 -1.09 2.19
C ALA A 70 -14.52 -1.84 1.87
N GLU A 71 -14.44 -2.97 1.19
CA GLU A 71 -15.62 -3.84 0.95
C GLU A 71 -16.27 -4.33 2.25
N GLN A 72 -15.46 -4.61 3.28
CA GLN A 72 -15.94 -5.13 4.56
C GLN A 72 -16.41 -4.03 5.52
N LEU A 73 -15.64 -2.96 5.63
CA LEU A 73 -15.85 -1.91 6.63
C LEU A 73 -16.53 -0.65 6.07
N GLY A 74 -16.53 -0.47 4.76
CA GLY A 74 -17.03 0.74 4.11
C GLY A 74 -18.51 1.04 4.38
N GLN A 75 -19.30 0.02 4.69
CA GLN A 75 -20.71 0.17 5.08
C GLN A 75 -20.90 0.94 6.40
N GLN A 76 -19.85 1.03 7.23
CA GLN A 76 -19.87 1.70 8.53
C GLN A 76 -19.45 3.16 8.47
N THR A 77 -19.08 3.65 7.30
CA THR A 77 -18.55 4.99 7.09
C THR A 77 -19.32 5.73 5.98
N ARG A 78 -19.23 7.07 5.97
CA ARG A 78 -19.89 7.89 4.94
C ARG A 78 -19.33 7.63 3.53
N PHE A 79 -18.03 7.35 3.43
CA PHE A 79 -17.34 6.98 2.20
C PHE A 79 -16.64 5.66 2.42
N THR A 80 -16.78 4.74 1.50
CA THR A 80 -16.15 3.41 1.59
C THR A 80 -14.64 3.47 1.51
N SER A 81 -14.12 4.36 0.67
CA SER A 81 -12.70 4.67 0.54
C SER A 81 -12.50 6.11 0.08
N ILE A 82 -11.30 6.63 0.26
CA ILE A 82 -10.88 7.96 -0.21
C ILE A 82 -9.57 7.78 -0.95
N GLN A 83 -9.52 8.19 -2.20
CA GLN A 83 -8.30 8.25 -2.99
C GLN A 83 -7.77 9.69 -2.99
N LEU A 84 -6.49 9.85 -2.66
CA LEU A 84 -5.79 11.13 -2.70
C LEU A 84 -4.76 11.08 -3.82
N ASP A 85 -4.80 12.08 -4.70
CA ASP A 85 -3.82 12.28 -5.76
C ASP A 85 -3.31 13.72 -5.73
N SER A 86 -2.09 13.91 -6.13
CA SER A 86 -1.46 15.22 -6.29
C SER A 86 -1.41 15.70 -7.74
N SER A 87 -1.86 14.88 -8.68
CA SER A 87 -1.87 15.17 -10.12
C SER A 87 -3.28 15.17 -10.69
N ASP A 88 -3.46 15.76 -11.87
CA ASP A 88 -4.74 15.88 -12.57
C ASP A 88 -5.31 14.54 -13.10
N GLY A 89 -5.17 13.47 -12.32
CA GLY A 89 -5.79 12.18 -12.62
C GLY A 89 -5.11 11.37 -13.71
N GLY A 90 -3.82 11.61 -13.95
CA GLY A 90 -3.03 10.77 -14.84
C GLY A 90 -2.83 9.37 -14.25
N SER A 91 -3.23 8.33 -14.98
CA SER A 91 -2.78 6.97 -14.68
C SER A 91 -1.27 6.97 -14.57
N SER A 92 -0.70 6.26 -13.59
CA SER A 92 0.73 5.96 -13.65
C SER A 92 0.99 5.39 -15.05
N GLY A 93 1.91 5.96 -15.83
CA GLY A 93 2.16 5.60 -17.23
C GLY A 93 2.52 4.12 -17.49
N HIS A 94 2.18 3.24 -16.60
CA HIS A 94 2.51 1.83 -16.53
C HIS A 94 1.30 0.89 -16.66
N GLY A 95 0.18 1.40 -17.10
CA GLY A 95 -1.04 0.62 -17.37
C GLY A 95 -2.12 0.77 -16.31
N PRO A 96 -3.34 0.29 -16.59
CA PRO A 96 -4.47 0.44 -15.71
C PRO A 96 -4.19 -0.28 -14.39
N GLY A 97 -3.98 0.49 -13.34
CA GLY A 97 -4.09 -0.01 -11.99
C GLY A 97 -5.57 -0.13 -11.65
N LEU A 98 -5.98 -1.25 -11.11
CA LEU A 98 -7.22 -1.33 -10.36
C LEU A 98 -6.90 -0.76 -8.97
N SER A 99 -7.18 0.50 -8.79
CA SER A 99 -7.20 1.15 -7.47
C SER A 99 -8.54 0.92 -6.81
#